data_946a4d7eea32e5d7a645b96859a10e89
#
_entry.id   946a4d7eea32e5d7a645b96859a10e89
#
_cell.length_a   1.000
_cell.length_b   1.000
_cell.length_c   1.000
_cell.angle_alpha   90.00
_cell.angle_beta   90.00
_cell.angle_gamma   90.00
#
_symmetry.space_group_name_H-M   'P 1'
#
loop_
_entity.id
_entity.type
_entity.pdbx_description
1 polymer ?
#
loop_
_entity_poly.entity_id
_entity_poly.type
_entity_poly.pdbx_seq_one_letter_code
_entity_poly.pdbx_strand_id
1 'polypeptide(L)'
;MPGEILDRPNPPPGNSQLPNSILEYGVNLDIANALTPEELRAVTKFRHAADYIAAAMIFLKDNVLLEREIRPEDIKPRLLGHWGTCPGLVLAYAHLNMLIEKENQKMIFVIGPGL
;
A
#
# COMPACT_ATOMS: atom_id res chain seq x y z
N MET A 1 -12.44 43.00 10.51
CA MET A 1 -12.87 42.41 9.21
C MET A 1 -12.95 40.91 9.38
N PRO A 2 -14.11 40.27 9.41
CA PRO A 2 -14.20 38.83 9.48
C PRO A 2 -13.93 38.26 8.08
N GLY A 3 -13.01 37.28 8.02
CA GLY A 3 -12.59 36.64 6.79
C GLY A 3 -13.73 35.85 6.16
N GLU A 4 -13.84 36.06 4.88
CA GLU A 4 -14.74 35.40 3.95
C GLU A 4 -14.45 33.88 3.92
N ILE A 5 -15.41 33.10 4.40
CA ILE A 5 -15.37 31.64 4.31
C ILE A 5 -15.58 31.31 2.82
N LEU A 6 -14.52 30.86 2.14
CA LEU A 6 -14.59 30.32 0.81
C LEU A 6 -15.59 29.15 0.79
N ASP A 7 -16.72 29.42 0.14
CA ASP A 7 -17.78 28.44 -0.14
C ASP A 7 -17.18 27.27 -0.95
N ARG A 8 -16.97 26.12 -0.29
CA ARG A 8 -16.56 24.92 -0.99
C ARG A 8 -17.78 24.35 -1.69
N PRO A 9 -17.74 24.14 -3.00
CA PRO A 9 -18.83 23.50 -3.69
C PRO A 9 -19.11 22.12 -3.06
N ASN A 10 -20.37 21.84 -2.81
CA ASN A 10 -20.82 20.54 -2.30
C ASN A 10 -20.31 19.43 -3.23
N PRO A 11 -19.82 18.30 -2.67
CA PRO A 11 -19.50 17.16 -3.50
C PRO A 11 -20.75 16.71 -4.27
N PRO A 12 -20.60 16.29 -5.53
CA PRO A 12 -21.73 15.82 -6.32
C PRO A 12 -22.40 14.63 -5.63
N PRO A 13 -23.72 14.47 -5.77
CA PRO A 13 -24.45 13.34 -5.18
C PRO A 13 -23.83 12.04 -5.68
N GLY A 14 -23.52 11.15 -4.75
CA GLY A 14 -22.85 9.90 -4.99
C GLY A 14 -23.62 9.01 -5.95
N ASN A 15 -23.25 9.07 -7.22
CA ASN A 15 -23.53 8.01 -8.14
C ASN A 15 -22.24 7.18 -8.24
N SER A 16 -22.28 5.99 -7.68
CA SER A 16 -21.18 5.02 -7.63
C SER A 16 -20.92 4.35 -8.99
N GLN A 17 -20.98 5.12 -10.07
CA GLN A 17 -20.51 4.70 -11.38
C GLN A 17 -19.08 5.23 -11.55
N LEU A 18 -18.12 4.30 -11.57
CA LEU A 18 -16.77 4.59 -12.03
C LEU A 18 -16.86 5.31 -13.39
N PRO A 19 -16.08 6.37 -13.61
CA PRO A 19 -16.12 7.10 -14.85
C PRO A 19 -15.91 6.15 -16.04
N ASN A 20 -16.76 6.28 -17.07
CA ASN A 20 -16.71 5.46 -18.28
C ASN A 20 -15.33 5.47 -18.98
N SER A 21 -14.46 6.40 -18.63
CA SER A 21 -13.09 6.51 -19.12
C SER A 21 -12.22 5.27 -18.84
N ILE A 22 -12.52 4.48 -17.81
CA ILE A 22 -11.79 3.24 -17.53
C ILE A 22 -12.19 2.15 -18.53
N LEU A 23 -13.41 2.18 -19.04
CA LEU A 23 -13.89 1.23 -20.04
C LEU A 23 -13.32 1.52 -21.44
N GLU A 24 -12.93 2.77 -21.72
CA GLU A 24 -12.32 3.16 -23.01
C GLU A 24 -10.91 2.58 -23.21
N TYR A 25 -10.20 2.22 -22.14
CA TYR A 25 -8.88 1.58 -22.25
C TYR A 25 -8.93 0.07 -22.44
N GLY A 26 -10.11 -0.51 -22.68
CA GLY A 26 -10.25 -1.95 -22.91
C GLY A 26 -9.90 -2.84 -21.71
N VAL A 27 -9.75 -2.27 -20.53
CA VAL A 27 -9.57 -3.02 -19.30
C VAL A 27 -10.96 -3.47 -18.84
N ASN A 28 -11.35 -4.65 -19.27
CA ASN A 28 -12.52 -5.31 -18.72
C ASN A 28 -12.19 -5.74 -17.28
N LEU A 29 -12.51 -4.88 -16.32
CA LEU A 29 -12.44 -5.25 -14.92
C LEU A 29 -13.60 -6.21 -14.65
N ASP A 30 -13.34 -7.48 -14.90
CA ASP A 30 -14.25 -8.54 -14.50
C ASP A 30 -14.27 -8.63 -12.98
N ILE A 31 -15.25 -7.98 -12.37
CA ILE A 31 -15.45 -8.00 -10.90
C ILE A 31 -15.63 -9.44 -10.38
N ALA A 32 -16.01 -10.37 -11.26
CA ALA A 32 -16.10 -11.79 -10.92
C ALA A 32 -14.73 -12.42 -10.58
N ASN A 33 -13.64 -11.79 -11.01
CA ASN A 33 -12.27 -12.18 -10.68
C ASN A 33 -11.64 -11.37 -9.54
N ALA A 34 -12.43 -10.57 -8.83
CA ALA A 34 -11.96 -9.90 -7.61
C ALA A 34 -11.47 -10.94 -6.58
N LEU A 35 -10.59 -10.48 -5.70
CA LEU A 35 -10.11 -11.32 -4.59
C LEU A 35 -11.28 -11.74 -3.71
N THR A 36 -11.27 -13.01 -3.31
CA THR A 36 -12.19 -13.49 -2.27
C THR A 36 -11.92 -12.77 -0.95
N PRO A 37 -12.86 -12.76 0.01
CA PRO A 37 -12.63 -12.20 1.33
C PRO A 37 -11.43 -12.83 2.06
N GLU A 38 -11.14 -14.11 1.83
CA GLU A 38 -9.99 -14.82 2.37
C GLU A 38 -8.69 -14.32 1.76
N GLU A 39 -8.64 -14.23 0.44
CA GLU A 39 -7.49 -13.69 -0.30
C GLU A 39 -7.21 -12.24 0.10
N LEU A 40 -8.24 -11.43 0.22
CA LEU A 40 -8.10 -10.03 0.67
C LEU A 40 -7.53 -9.94 2.08
N ARG A 41 -7.99 -10.79 3.01
CA ARG A 41 -7.42 -10.87 4.37
C ARG A 41 -5.95 -11.29 4.35
N ALA A 42 -5.60 -12.27 3.53
CA ALA A 42 -4.22 -12.75 3.39
C ALA A 42 -3.30 -11.65 2.86
N VAL A 43 -3.69 -10.97 1.78
CA VAL A 43 -2.95 -9.83 1.20
C VAL A 43 -2.81 -8.70 2.23
N THR A 44 -3.86 -8.36 2.94
CA THR A 44 -3.84 -7.31 3.96
C THR A 44 -2.89 -7.65 5.10
N LYS A 45 -2.95 -8.89 5.60
CA LYS A 45 -2.04 -9.37 6.66
C LYS A 45 -0.59 -9.35 6.20
N PHE A 46 -0.32 -9.81 4.99
CA PHE A 46 1.03 -9.77 4.42
C PHE A 46 1.56 -8.34 4.32
N ARG A 47 0.73 -7.42 3.78
CA ARG A 47 1.11 -6.01 3.63
C ARG A 47 1.44 -5.37 4.99
N HIS A 48 0.58 -5.55 5.98
CA HIS A 48 0.82 -5.00 7.32
C HIS A 48 2.13 -5.51 7.92
N ALA A 49 2.42 -6.81 7.79
CA ALA A 49 3.66 -7.38 8.27
C ALA A 49 4.89 -6.82 7.54
N ALA A 50 4.83 -6.75 6.21
CA ALA A 50 5.92 -6.25 5.39
C ALA A 50 6.18 -4.75 5.63
N ASP A 51 5.14 -3.94 5.72
CA ASP A 51 5.24 -2.50 6.01
C ASP A 51 5.81 -2.27 7.42
N TYR A 52 5.38 -3.07 8.40
CA TYR A 52 5.94 -3.01 9.75
C TYR A 52 7.44 -3.34 9.77
N ILE A 53 7.84 -4.43 9.13
CA ILE A 53 9.24 -4.85 9.05
C ILE A 53 10.08 -3.76 8.36
N ALA A 54 9.59 -3.21 7.25
CA ALA A 54 10.28 -2.14 6.54
C ALA A 54 10.45 -0.89 7.43
N ALA A 55 9.42 -0.47 8.14
CA ALA A 55 9.48 0.65 9.07
C ALA A 55 10.47 0.38 10.21
N ALA A 56 10.39 -0.79 10.83
CA ALA A 56 11.30 -1.17 11.91
C ALA A 56 12.77 -1.17 11.46
N MET A 57 13.03 -1.74 10.29
CA MET A 57 14.39 -1.77 9.73
C MET A 57 14.92 -0.38 9.36
N ILE A 58 14.09 0.54 8.92
CA ILE A 58 14.51 1.89 8.56
C ILE A 58 14.74 2.75 9.80
N PHE A 59 13.85 2.69 10.78
CA PHE A 59 13.80 3.66 11.87
C PHE A 59 14.42 3.18 13.17
N LEU A 60 14.38 1.89 13.48
CA LEU A 60 14.77 1.37 14.79
C LEU A 60 16.14 0.70 14.78
N LYS A 61 16.91 0.87 15.88
CA LYS A 61 18.12 0.10 16.20
C LYS A 61 17.76 -1.23 16.83
N ASP A 62 17.10 -1.12 17.97
CA ASP A 62 16.64 -2.22 18.81
C ASP A 62 15.13 -2.12 18.99
N ASN A 63 14.57 -2.95 19.85
CA ASN A 63 13.16 -2.93 20.21
C ASN A 63 12.22 -3.00 18.99
N VAL A 64 12.67 -3.71 17.94
CA VAL A 64 11.92 -3.83 16.68
C VAL A 64 10.58 -4.55 16.86
N LEU A 65 10.43 -5.34 17.92
CA LEU A 65 9.17 -6.02 18.26
C LEU A 65 8.26 -5.19 19.18
N LEU A 66 8.69 -3.98 19.56
CA LEU A 66 7.98 -3.10 20.49
C LEU A 66 7.63 -3.77 21.83
N GLU A 67 8.56 -4.55 22.36
CA GLU A 67 8.41 -5.24 23.66
C GLU A 67 8.37 -4.28 24.84
N ARG A 68 8.84 -3.07 24.63
CA ARG A 68 8.76 -1.94 25.55
C ARG A 68 8.40 -0.67 24.82
N GLU A 69 8.03 0.38 25.55
CA GLU A 69 7.77 1.69 25.01
C GLU A 69 8.99 2.24 24.24
N ILE A 70 8.74 2.87 23.09
CA ILE A 70 9.78 3.46 22.24
C ILE A 70 10.42 4.64 22.98
N ARG A 71 11.74 4.69 22.98
CA ARG A 71 12.55 5.78 23.51
C ARG A 71 13.38 6.42 22.40
N PRO A 72 13.84 7.66 22.57
CA PRO A 72 14.69 8.33 21.59
C PRO A 72 15.94 7.53 21.20
N GLU A 73 16.50 6.76 22.15
CA GLU A 73 17.69 5.94 21.95
C GLU A 73 17.44 4.75 21.00
N ASP A 74 16.20 4.34 20.86
CA ASP A 74 15.81 3.25 19.95
C ASP A 74 15.81 3.70 18.49
N ILE A 75 15.76 5.00 18.25
CA ILE A 75 15.73 5.56 16.90
C ILE A 75 17.15 5.64 16.33
N LYS A 76 17.32 5.24 15.09
CA LYS A 76 18.59 5.36 14.37
C LYS A 76 18.97 6.84 14.22
N PRO A 77 20.24 7.20 14.44
CA PRO A 77 20.70 8.58 14.25
C PRO A 77 20.70 8.99 12.77
N ARG A 78 20.77 8.02 11.87
CA ARG A 78 20.67 8.23 10.42
C ARG A 78 19.62 7.28 9.87
N LEU A 79 18.53 7.86 9.39
CA LEU A 79 17.42 7.13 8.79
C LEU A 79 17.74 6.90 7.31
N LEU A 80 18.07 5.67 6.97
CA LEU A 80 18.36 5.26 5.60
C LEU A 80 17.29 4.31 5.11
N GLY A 81 16.75 4.61 3.93
CA GLY A 81 15.76 3.79 3.27
C GLY A 81 14.69 4.64 2.59
N HIS A 82 13.91 4.02 1.73
CA HIS A 82 12.87 4.67 0.95
C HIS A 82 11.48 4.29 1.48
N TRP A 83 11.19 4.69 2.73
CA TRP A 83 9.89 4.40 3.34
C TRP A 83 8.72 4.87 2.46
N GLY A 84 8.83 6.02 1.81
CA GLY A 84 7.78 6.56 0.95
C GLY A 84 7.39 5.64 -0.22
N THR A 85 8.28 4.78 -0.69
CA THR A 85 8.03 3.82 -1.77
C THR A 85 7.66 2.43 -1.27
N CYS A 86 8.02 2.08 -0.03
CA CYS A 86 7.79 0.74 0.53
C CYS A 86 6.33 0.28 0.46
N PRO A 87 5.32 1.05 0.93
CA PRO A 87 3.94 0.60 0.90
C PRO A 87 3.41 0.35 -0.52
N GLY A 88 3.82 1.18 -1.49
CA GLY A 88 3.45 1.00 -2.89
C GLY A 88 4.06 -0.25 -3.51
N LEU A 89 5.34 -0.51 -3.26
CA LEU A 89 6.03 -1.71 -3.73
C LEU A 89 5.46 -2.97 -3.09
N VAL A 90 5.20 -2.94 -1.79
CA VAL A 90 4.57 -4.06 -1.05
C VAL A 90 3.17 -4.35 -1.59
N LEU A 91 2.39 -3.31 -1.90
CA LEU A 91 1.08 -3.45 -2.51
C LEU A 91 1.16 -4.16 -3.86
N ALA A 92 2.03 -3.68 -4.76
CA ALA A 92 2.21 -4.28 -6.08
C ALA A 92 2.69 -5.73 -5.97
N TYR A 93 3.70 -5.98 -5.15
CA TYR A 93 4.24 -7.33 -4.94
C TYR A 93 3.19 -8.30 -4.39
N ALA A 94 2.44 -7.89 -3.37
CA ALA A 94 1.43 -8.76 -2.74
C ALA A 94 0.36 -9.22 -3.73
N HIS A 95 -0.11 -8.32 -4.60
CA HIS A 95 -1.10 -8.66 -5.62
C HIS A 95 -0.51 -9.51 -6.74
N LEU A 96 0.71 -9.21 -7.19
CA LEU A 96 1.40 -10.05 -8.18
C LEU A 96 1.65 -11.46 -7.63
N ASN A 97 2.05 -11.57 -6.36
CA ASN A 97 2.26 -12.88 -5.74
C ASN A 97 0.97 -13.71 -5.67
N MET A 98 -0.16 -13.07 -5.37
CA MET A 98 -1.46 -13.74 -5.43
C MET A 98 -1.80 -14.25 -6.84
N LEU A 99 -1.50 -13.47 -7.88
CA LEU A 99 -1.70 -13.89 -9.26
C LEU A 99 -0.77 -15.06 -9.64
N ILE A 100 0.49 -15.00 -9.22
CA ILE A 100 1.48 -16.08 -9.43
C ILE A 100 0.96 -17.40 -8.85
N GLU A 101 0.51 -17.36 -7.61
CA GLU A 101 -0.04 -18.55 -6.94
C GLU A 101 -1.34 -19.04 -7.61
N LYS A 102 -2.26 -18.12 -7.88
CA LYS A 102 -3.57 -18.45 -8.45
C LYS A 102 -3.48 -19.01 -9.87
N GLU A 103 -2.63 -18.45 -10.69
CA GLU A 103 -2.47 -18.81 -12.10
C GLU A 103 -1.28 -19.77 -12.34
N ASN A 104 -0.61 -20.22 -11.28
CA ASN A 104 0.60 -21.05 -11.37
C ASN A 104 1.63 -20.50 -12.37
N GLN A 105 1.85 -19.17 -12.31
CA GLN A 105 2.75 -18.47 -13.22
C GLN A 105 4.17 -18.37 -12.64
N LYS A 106 5.15 -18.20 -13.53
CA LYS A 106 6.52 -17.85 -13.13
C LYS A 106 6.79 -16.42 -13.57
N MET A 107 7.08 -15.54 -12.63
CA MET A 107 7.32 -14.14 -12.89
C MET A 107 8.60 -13.67 -12.20
N ILE A 108 9.23 -12.64 -12.77
CA ILE A 108 10.33 -11.91 -12.14
C ILE A 108 9.82 -10.47 -11.92
N PHE A 109 9.86 -10.03 -10.69
CA PHE A 109 9.50 -8.66 -10.34
C PHE A 109 10.78 -7.83 -10.19
N VAL A 110 11.03 -6.95 -11.16
CA VAL A 110 12.20 -6.07 -11.17
C VAL A 110 11.82 -4.73 -10.59
N ILE A 111 12.55 -4.29 -9.58
CA ILE A 111 12.34 -3.05 -8.89
C ILE A 111 13.52 -2.13 -9.17
N GLY A 112 13.25 -0.88 -9.49
CA GLY A 112 14.23 0.18 -9.71
C GLY A 112 13.55 1.55 -9.75
N PRO A 113 14.31 2.64 -9.88
CA PRO A 113 15.77 2.72 -9.77
C PRO A 113 16.28 2.44 -8.38
N GLY A 114 17.53 2.00 -8.32
CA GLY A 114 18.18 1.59 -7.09
C GLY A 114 18.19 2.66 -6.00
N LEU A 115 18.39 2.18 -4.85
CA LEU A 115 18.44 2.87 -3.58
C LEU A 115 19.86 3.32 -3.27
#